data_cfb4c57ef22d3217f8b41e004cba6b12
#
_entry.id   cfb4c57ef22d3217f8b41e004cba6b12
#
_cell.length_a   1.000
_cell.length_b   1.000
_cell.length_c   1.000
_cell.angle_alpha   90.00
_cell.angle_beta   90.00
_cell.angle_gamma   90.00
#
_symmetry.space_group_name_H-M   'P 1'
#
loop_
_entity.id
_entity.type
_entity.pdbx_description
1 polymer ?
#
loop_
_entity_poly.entity_id
_entity_poly.type
_entity_poly.pdbx_seq_one_letter_code
_entity_poly.pdbx_strand_id
1 'polypeptide(L)'
;MRSKPSPLQYVKELQKKHPQAFRSQFLFYSAIQTKGILDELKELIPWVLSSLIFIPIFILFKHWIMTLGYAMQAAHLAGLGLMLLFMLYVPLILKQAKHSSHCFYQQQKHAPIKLTVLIMLQAVNMLYIDSLFMLYALLFFAISFAFVRFYKENLFREETTTQDYYILQQIRRACFWSYKKTVVAKWRYRIMKKGTPEAKLQKIKLHYYLALHLELYKYEHELCKKYKHTDIEKYLDSLM
;
A
#
# COMPACT_ATOMS: atom_id res chain seq x y z
N MET A 1 22.83 -30.23 -5.05
CA MET A 1 21.72 -29.29 -4.85
C MET A 1 22.04 -28.43 -3.64
N ARG A 2 22.33 -27.15 -3.77
CA ARG A 2 22.46 -26.26 -2.62
C ARG A 2 21.08 -26.06 -2.01
N SER A 3 20.90 -26.42 -0.77
CA SER A 3 19.66 -26.15 -0.02
C SER A 3 19.36 -24.65 -0.07
N LYS A 4 18.13 -24.26 -0.42
CA LYS A 4 17.73 -22.85 -0.37
C LYS A 4 18.01 -22.31 1.03
N PRO A 5 18.71 -21.17 1.18
CA PRO A 5 18.98 -20.61 2.50
C PRO A 5 17.68 -20.32 3.24
N SER A 6 17.70 -20.42 4.56
CA SER A 6 16.51 -20.05 5.35
C SER A 6 16.12 -18.60 5.07
N PRO A 7 14.83 -18.24 5.14
CA PRO A 7 14.38 -16.87 4.84
C PRO A 7 15.13 -15.79 5.65
N LEU A 8 15.45 -16.06 6.88
CA LEU A 8 16.21 -15.16 7.74
C LEU A 8 17.68 -15.01 7.27
N GLN A 9 18.31 -16.12 6.88
CA GLN A 9 19.68 -16.09 6.35
C GLN A 9 19.74 -15.28 5.06
N TYR A 10 18.76 -15.48 4.16
CA TYR A 10 18.65 -14.72 2.92
C TYR A 10 18.52 -13.21 3.18
N VAL A 11 17.67 -12.79 4.13
CA VAL A 11 17.55 -11.37 4.51
C VAL A 11 18.86 -10.83 5.08
N LYS A 12 19.56 -11.58 5.95
CA LYS A 12 20.86 -11.17 6.52
C LYS A 12 21.93 -11.00 5.44
N GLU A 13 21.97 -11.90 4.45
CA GLU A 13 22.90 -11.78 3.33
C GLU A 13 22.59 -10.55 2.45
N LEU A 14 21.29 -10.30 2.18
CA LEU A 14 20.86 -9.09 1.46
C LEU A 14 21.23 -7.81 2.23
N GLN A 15 21.08 -7.80 3.54
CA GLN A 15 21.45 -6.65 4.40
C GLN A 15 22.96 -6.38 4.34
N LYS A 16 23.79 -7.42 4.31
CA LYS A 16 25.24 -7.29 4.14
C LYS A 16 25.62 -6.75 2.75
N LYS A 17 24.98 -7.26 1.68
CA LYS A 17 25.27 -6.85 0.30
C LYS A 17 24.70 -5.47 -0.05
N HIS A 18 23.52 -5.12 0.49
CA HIS A 18 22.77 -3.92 0.13
C HIS A 18 22.19 -3.21 1.36
N PRO A 19 23.00 -2.68 2.28
CA PRO A 19 22.52 -2.05 3.52
C PRO A 19 21.59 -0.86 3.26
N GLN A 20 21.77 -0.17 2.13
CA GLN A 20 20.94 0.97 1.73
C GLN A 20 19.48 0.57 1.40
N ALA A 21 19.24 -0.69 1.03
CA ALA A 21 17.88 -1.18 0.73
C ALA A 21 16.98 -1.16 1.95
N PHE A 22 17.55 -1.27 3.15
CA PHE A 22 16.85 -1.42 4.42
C PHE A 22 16.75 -0.13 5.24
N ARG A 23 17.41 0.95 4.81
CA ARG A 23 17.36 2.27 5.45
C ARG A 23 16.13 3.08 5.05
N SER A 24 15.54 2.83 3.88
CA SER A 24 14.40 3.60 3.41
C SER A 24 13.13 3.23 4.16
N GLN A 25 12.34 4.23 4.55
CA GLN A 25 11.01 4.02 5.08
C GLN A 25 10.12 3.37 4.01
N PHE A 26 9.29 2.42 4.46
CA PHE A 26 8.35 1.70 3.64
C PHE A 26 6.96 1.87 4.24
N LEU A 27 5.96 2.19 3.42
CA LEU A 27 4.63 2.59 3.90
C LEU A 27 3.82 1.45 4.56
N PHE A 28 4.24 0.18 4.40
CA PHE A 28 3.49 -0.99 4.88
C PHE A 28 4.00 -1.50 6.24
N TYR A 29 3.91 -0.68 7.29
CA TYR A 29 4.52 -1.01 8.58
C TYR A 29 3.60 -1.61 9.62
N SER A 30 2.28 -1.51 9.46
CA SER A 30 1.37 -1.98 10.51
C SER A 30 1.01 -3.44 10.30
N ALA A 31 1.31 -4.27 11.27
CA ALA A 31 0.74 -5.61 11.41
C ALA A 31 -0.35 -5.55 12.46
N ILE A 32 -1.55 -5.98 12.11
CA ILE A 32 -2.61 -6.24 13.08
C ILE A 32 -2.59 -7.75 13.30
N GLN A 33 -2.10 -8.16 14.46
CA GLN A 33 -2.20 -9.54 14.93
C GLN A 33 -3.32 -9.60 15.96
N THR A 34 -4.39 -10.32 15.64
CA THR A 34 -5.45 -10.60 16.60
C THR A 34 -5.49 -12.10 16.86
N LYS A 35 -5.63 -12.48 18.10
CA LYS A 35 -5.75 -13.89 18.54
C LYS A 35 -7.09 -14.10 19.24
N GLY A 36 -7.74 -15.23 18.98
CA GLY A 36 -8.94 -15.66 19.71
C GLY A 36 -10.25 -15.09 19.19
N ILE A 37 -11.22 -14.90 20.09
CA ILE A 37 -12.61 -14.46 19.81
C ILE A 37 -12.69 -13.19 18.95
N LEU A 38 -11.63 -12.38 18.95
CA LEU A 38 -11.53 -11.18 18.11
C LEU A 38 -11.28 -11.49 16.62
N ASP A 39 -11.12 -12.76 16.22
CA ASP A 39 -10.86 -13.12 14.82
C ASP A 39 -12.01 -12.74 13.89
N GLU A 40 -13.25 -12.90 14.33
CA GLU A 40 -14.43 -12.48 13.59
C GLU A 40 -14.50 -10.95 13.45
N LEU A 41 -13.97 -10.20 14.41
CA LEU A 41 -13.90 -8.75 14.41
C LEU A 41 -12.72 -8.19 13.62
N LYS A 42 -11.77 -9.01 13.15
CA LYS A 42 -10.60 -8.57 12.36
C LYS A 42 -10.98 -7.72 11.16
N GLU A 43 -12.09 -8.05 10.53
CA GLU A 43 -12.58 -7.28 9.38
C GLU A 43 -13.13 -5.91 9.74
N LEU A 44 -13.71 -5.77 10.94
CA LEU A 44 -14.29 -4.49 11.42
C LEU A 44 -13.21 -3.53 11.95
N ILE A 45 -12.10 -4.05 12.50
CA ILE A 45 -11.04 -3.21 13.09
C ILE A 45 -10.54 -2.12 12.13
N PRO A 46 -10.18 -2.43 10.85
CA PRO A 46 -9.76 -1.40 9.92
C PRO A 46 -10.83 -0.35 9.63
N TRP A 47 -12.11 -0.73 9.62
CA TRP A 47 -13.22 0.18 9.40
C TRP A 47 -13.39 1.14 10.57
N VAL A 48 -13.37 0.62 11.79
CA VAL A 48 -13.45 1.43 13.01
C VAL A 48 -12.27 2.39 13.10
N LEU A 49 -11.04 1.91 12.87
CA LEU A 49 -9.85 2.76 12.90
C LEU A 49 -9.88 3.85 11.83
N SER A 50 -10.30 3.54 10.61
CA SER A 50 -10.41 4.56 9.56
C SER A 50 -11.45 5.62 9.90
N SER A 51 -12.61 5.21 10.43
CA SER A 51 -13.67 6.13 10.84
C SER A 51 -13.21 7.03 11.99
N LEU A 52 -12.55 6.46 13.00
CA LEU A 52 -12.03 7.22 14.15
C LEU A 52 -10.94 8.23 13.77
N ILE A 53 -10.19 7.98 12.71
CA ILE A 53 -9.12 8.89 12.27
C ILE A 53 -9.69 9.97 11.33
N PHE A 54 -10.41 9.58 10.29
CA PHE A 54 -10.73 10.48 9.19
C PHE A 54 -11.97 11.34 9.42
N ILE A 55 -12.98 10.83 10.11
CA ILE A 55 -14.19 11.63 10.42
C ILE A 55 -13.84 12.81 11.35
N PRO A 56 -13.13 12.62 12.48
CA PRO A 56 -12.69 13.74 13.30
C PRO A 56 -11.81 14.76 12.55
N ILE A 57 -10.87 14.30 11.70
CA ILE A 57 -10.05 15.21 10.91
C ILE A 57 -10.91 16.07 9.98
N PHE A 58 -11.90 15.48 9.31
CA PHE A 58 -12.84 16.22 8.47
C PHE A 58 -13.63 17.26 9.27
N ILE A 59 -14.18 16.88 10.41
CA ILE A 59 -15.00 17.75 11.29
C ILE A 59 -14.13 18.90 11.82
N LEU A 60 -12.96 18.62 12.33
CA LEU A 60 -12.02 19.64 12.85
C LEU A 60 -11.60 20.64 11.76
N PHE A 61 -11.27 20.15 10.58
CA PHE A 61 -10.87 21.01 9.46
C PHE A 61 -12.03 21.87 8.97
N LYS A 62 -13.23 21.29 8.84
CA LYS A 62 -14.44 22.04 8.53
C LYS A 62 -14.68 23.15 9.56
N HIS A 63 -14.63 22.80 10.86
CA HIS A 63 -14.83 23.77 11.94
C HIS A 63 -13.79 24.90 11.87
N TRP A 64 -12.52 24.56 11.66
CA TRP A 64 -11.44 25.53 11.50
C TRP A 64 -11.70 26.51 10.34
N ILE A 65 -12.13 26.02 9.18
CA ILE A 65 -12.49 26.88 8.03
C ILE A 65 -13.67 27.81 8.36
N MET A 66 -14.64 27.33 9.13
CA MET A 66 -15.76 28.15 9.59
C MET A 66 -15.30 29.26 10.55
N THR A 67 -14.32 29.01 11.43
CA THR A 67 -13.75 30.05 12.30
C THR A 67 -13.01 31.15 11.55
N LEU A 68 -12.56 30.88 10.31
CA LEU A 68 -11.99 31.88 9.42
C LEU A 68 -13.04 32.75 8.71
N GLY A 69 -14.33 32.58 9.00
CA GLY A 69 -15.43 33.37 8.48
C GLY A 69 -16.00 32.89 7.15
N TYR A 70 -15.61 31.70 6.66
CA TYR A 70 -16.15 31.12 5.43
C TYR A 70 -17.53 30.51 5.65
N ALA A 71 -18.38 30.57 4.62
CA ALA A 71 -19.71 29.96 4.64
C ALA A 71 -19.62 28.44 4.85
N MET A 72 -20.66 27.86 5.44
CA MET A 72 -20.74 26.42 5.75
C MET A 72 -20.49 25.53 4.52
N GLN A 73 -21.01 25.92 3.36
CA GLN A 73 -20.79 25.20 2.09
C GLN A 73 -19.33 25.20 1.66
N ALA A 74 -18.64 26.36 1.77
CA ALA A 74 -17.23 26.47 1.47
C ALA A 74 -16.37 25.62 2.43
N ALA A 75 -16.73 25.60 3.71
CA ALA A 75 -16.05 24.77 4.71
C ALA A 75 -16.23 23.27 4.45
N HIS A 76 -17.41 22.82 4.00
CA HIS A 76 -17.64 21.45 3.56
C HIS A 76 -16.79 21.10 2.33
N LEU A 77 -16.79 21.97 1.31
CA LEU A 77 -15.96 21.79 0.11
C LEU A 77 -14.48 21.69 0.45
N ALA A 78 -13.99 22.56 1.33
CA ALA A 78 -12.59 22.51 1.77
C ALA A 78 -12.27 21.20 2.52
N GLY A 79 -13.15 20.74 3.41
CA GLY A 79 -13.01 19.46 4.09
C GLY A 79 -12.97 18.29 3.12
N LEU A 80 -13.85 18.28 2.13
CA LEU A 80 -13.85 17.29 1.05
C LEU A 80 -12.55 17.36 0.24
N GLY A 81 -12.10 18.55 -0.12
CA GLY A 81 -10.84 18.77 -0.82
C GLY A 81 -9.65 18.19 -0.06
N LEU A 82 -9.60 18.36 1.27
CA LEU A 82 -8.58 17.74 2.11
C LEU A 82 -8.63 16.21 2.03
N MET A 83 -9.83 15.62 2.09
CA MET A 83 -9.98 14.16 1.96
C MET A 83 -9.56 13.65 0.57
N LEU A 84 -9.92 14.37 -0.49
CA LEU A 84 -9.45 14.07 -1.85
C LEU A 84 -7.92 14.14 -1.96
N LEU A 85 -7.31 15.09 -1.29
CA LEU A 85 -5.85 15.23 -1.24
C LEU A 85 -5.18 14.01 -0.60
N PHE A 86 -5.75 13.49 0.50
CA PHE A 86 -5.30 12.20 1.06
C PHE A 86 -5.47 11.03 0.08
N MET A 87 -6.51 11.04 -0.74
CA MET A 87 -6.71 10.00 -1.76
C MET A 87 -5.68 10.04 -2.89
N LEU A 88 -5.01 11.19 -3.14
CA LEU A 88 -3.90 11.28 -4.09
C LEU A 88 -2.70 10.42 -3.68
N TYR A 89 -2.58 10.03 -2.41
CA TYR A 89 -1.60 9.04 -1.97
C TYR A 89 -1.89 7.63 -2.51
N VAL A 90 -3.13 7.32 -2.89
CA VAL A 90 -3.50 5.98 -3.40
C VAL A 90 -2.71 5.57 -4.63
N PRO A 91 -2.54 6.39 -5.68
CA PRO A 91 -1.67 6.07 -6.82
C PRO A 91 -0.21 5.83 -6.42
N LEU A 92 0.30 6.59 -5.44
CA LEU A 92 1.67 6.39 -4.92
C LEU A 92 1.80 5.06 -4.19
N ILE A 93 0.83 4.72 -3.34
CA ILE A 93 0.75 3.43 -2.64
C ILE A 93 0.63 2.29 -3.64
N LEU A 94 -0.20 2.44 -4.67
CA LEU A 94 -0.36 1.44 -5.73
C LEU A 94 0.92 1.21 -6.52
N LYS A 95 1.62 2.30 -6.86
CA LYS A 95 2.94 2.20 -7.52
C LYS A 95 3.94 1.47 -6.65
N GLN A 96 3.95 1.77 -5.37
CA GLN A 96 4.81 1.08 -4.40
C GLN A 96 4.41 -0.40 -4.27
N ALA A 97 3.11 -0.69 -4.13
CA ALA A 97 2.56 -2.03 -4.04
C ALA A 97 2.90 -2.87 -5.28
N LYS A 98 2.69 -2.33 -6.48
CA LYS A 98 2.99 -3.00 -7.75
C LYS A 98 4.40 -3.55 -7.83
N HIS A 99 5.37 -2.84 -7.24
CA HIS A 99 6.78 -3.17 -7.33
C HIS A 99 7.38 -3.76 -6.05
N SER A 100 6.55 -4.02 -5.04
CA SER A 100 6.98 -4.61 -3.77
C SER A 100 6.22 -5.87 -3.39
N SER A 101 4.93 -5.99 -3.76
CA SER A 101 4.09 -7.13 -3.39
C SER A 101 3.02 -7.41 -4.44
N HIS A 102 3.07 -8.60 -5.03
CA HIS A 102 2.09 -9.02 -6.02
C HIS A 102 0.70 -9.17 -5.42
N CYS A 103 0.60 -9.82 -4.26
CA CYS A 103 -0.67 -10.05 -3.56
C CYS A 103 -1.37 -8.74 -3.23
N PHE A 104 -0.63 -7.79 -2.67
CA PHE A 104 -1.18 -6.48 -2.32
C PHE A 104 -1.62 -5.68 -3.54
N TYR A 105 -0.84 -5.71 -4.62
CA TYR A 105 -1.22 -5.02 -5.85
C TYR A 105 -2.52 -5.58 -6.44
N GLN A 106 -2.70 -6.89 -6.47
CA GLN A 106 -3.94 -7.49 -6.99
C GLN A 106 -5.17 -7.04 -6.22
N GLN A 107 -5.09 -6.94 -4.90
CA GLN A 107 -6.21 -6.46 -4.07
C GLN A 107 -6.56 -4.99 -4.31
N GLN A 108 -5.54 -4.17 -4.61
CA GLN A 108 -5.68 -2.71 -4.71
C GLN A 108 -5.87 -2.19 -6.14
N LYS A 109 -5.62 -2.99 -7.18
CA LYS A 109 -5.60 -2.52 -8.59
C LYS A 109 -6.86 -1.81 -9.05
N HIS A 110 -8.02 -2.15 -8.47
CA HIS A 110 -9.31 -1.54 -8.80
C HIS A 110 -9.70 -0.37 -7.87
N ALA A 111 -8.91 -0.06 -6.85
CA ALA A 111 -9.20 1.02 -5.92
C ALA A 111 -9.34 2.39 -6.60
N PRO A 112 -8.48 2.79 -7.57
CA PRO A 112 -8.61 4.07 -8.25
C PRO A 112 -9.96 4.24 -8.97
N ILE A 113 -10.42 3.20 -9.67
CA ILE A 113 -11.70 3.25 -10.39
C ILE A 113 -12.86 3.45 -9.41
N LYS A 114 -12.87 2.67 -8.31
CA LYS A 114 -13.89 2.79 -7.28
C LYS A 114 -13.90 4.17 -6.63
N LEU A 115 -12.72 4.74 -6.36
CA LEU A 115 -12.58 6.08 -5.82
C LEU A 115 -13.08 7.14 -6.80
N THR A 116 -12.80 7.01 -8.09
CA THR A 116 -13.29 7.92 -9.12
C THR A 116 -14.82 7.93 -9.17
N VAL A 117 -15.45 6.75 -9.12
CA VAL A 117 -16.92 6.65 -9.08
C VAL A 117 -17.49 7.34 -7.84
N LEU A 118 -16.88 7.13 -6.66
CA LEU A 118 -17.32 7.79 -5.43
C LEU A 118 -17.17 9.31 -5.48
N ILE A 119 -16.09 9.81 -6.10
CA ILE A 119 -15.87 11.25 -6.29
C ILE A 119 -16.97 11.84 -7.19
N MET A 120 -17.33 11.15 -8.29
CA MET A 120 -18.41 11.58 -9.17
C MET A 120 -19.76 11.60 -8.44
N LEU A 121 -20.08 10.55 -7.69
CA LEU A 121 -21.30 10.49 -6.87
C LEU A 121 -21.35 11.61 -5.82
N GLN A 122 -20.20 11.93 -5.23
CA GLN A 122 -20.10 13.02 -4.27
C GLN A 122 -20.31 14.39 -4.94
N ALA A 123 -19.80 14.59 -6.14
CA ALA A 123 -20.04 15.82 -6.92
C ALA A 123 -21.54 15.96 -7.24
N VAL A 124 -22.21 14.89 -7.64
CA VAL A 124 -23.66 14.87 -7.86
C VAL A 124 -24.43 15.19 -6.57
N ASN A 125 -24.04 14.58 -5.44
CA ASN A 125 -24.66 14.88 -4.16
C ASN A 125 -24.57 16.37 -3.81
N MET A 126 -23.40 16.97 -4.00
CA MET A 126 -23.18 18.37 -3.65
C MET A 126 -23.91 19.35 -4.56
N LEU A 127 -24.09 19.00 -5.86
CA LEU A 127 -24.72 19.89 -6.85
C LEU A 127 -26.24 19.79 -6.88
N TYR A 128 -26.79 18.60 -6.58
CA TYR A 128 -28.22 18.33 -6.84
C TYR A 128 -28.99 17.83 -5.64
N ILE A 129 -28.37 17.08 -4.70
CA ILE A 129 -29.08 16.37 -3.64
C ILE A 129 -28.90 17.06 -2.28
N ASP A 130 -27.70 17.56 -1.99
CA ASP A 130 -27.29 18.22 -0.74
C ASP A 130 -27.62 17.40 0.53
N SER A 131 -27.45 16.07 0.44
CA SER A 131 -27.71 15.17 1.56
C SER A 131 -26.45 14.96 2.42
N LEU A 132 -26.52 15.36 3.68
CA LEU A 132 -25.45 15.14 4.66
C LEU A 132 -25.17 13.64 4.90
N PHE A 133 -26.21 12.82 4.91
CA PHE A 133 -26.05 11.37 5.04
C PHE A 133 -25.23 10.81 3.87
N MET A 134 -25.56 11.20 2.64
CA MET A 134 -24.86 10.75 1.45
C MET A 134 -23.40 11.25 1.44
N LEU A 135 -23.15 12.49 1.89
CA LEU A 135 -21.81 13.05 2.07
C LEU A 135 -20.93 12.13 2.96
N TYR A 136 -21.41 11.81 4.16
CA TYR A 136 -20.63 10.99 5.10
C TYR A 136 -20.52 9.53 4.65
N ALA A 137 -21.57 8.96 4.06
CA ALA A 137 -21.54 7.61 3.54
C ALA A 137 -20.51 7.45 2.40
N LEU A 138 -20.53 8.35 1.43
CA LEU A 138 -19.56 8.31 0.32
C LEU A 138 -18.12 8.56 0.79
N LEU A 139 -17.93 9.46 1.76
CA LEU A 139 -16.62 9.70 2.38
C LEU A 139 -16.13 8.44 3.09
N PHE A 140 -17.00 7.77 3.85
CA PHE A 140 -16.68 6.52 4.54
C PHE A 140 -16.25 5.42 3.53
N PHE A 141 -17.00 5.23 2.44
CA PHE A 141 -16.63 4.27 1.41
C PHE A 141 -15.31 4.62 0.72
N ALA A 142 -15.04 5.91 0.46
CA ALA A 142 -13.79 6.35 -0.14
C ALA A 142 -12.58 6.02 0.75
N ILE A 143 -12.67 6.33 2.04
CA ILE A 143 -11.65 6.00 3.04
C ILE A 143 -11.46 4.49 3.13
N SER A 144 -12.56 3.74 3.13
CA SER A 144 -12.57 2.29 3.18
C SER A 144 -11.82 1.67 2.00
N PHE A 145 -12.08 2.11 0.77
CA PHE A 145 -11.38 1.57 -0.41
C PHE A 145 -9.89 1.90 -0.44
N ALA A 146 -9.48 3.02 0.17
CA ALA A 146 -8.09 3.41 0.25
C ALA A 146 -7.37 2.79 1.45
N PHE A 147 -7.90 3.04 2.64
CA PHE A 147 -7.23 2.79 3.92
C PHE A 147 -7.50 1.38 4.47
N VAL A 148 -8.75 0.94 4.46
CA VAL A 148 -9.12 -0.37 5.02
C VAL A 148 -8.46 -1.50 4.24
N ARG A 149 -8.42 -1.42 2.90
CA ARG A 149 -7.72 -2.42 2.10
C ARG A 149 -6.23 -2.45 2.36
N PHE A 150 -5.64 -1.29 2.63
CA PHE A 150 -4.25 -1.20 3.05
C PHE A 150 -4.00 -1.96 4.36
N TYR A 151 -4.89 -1.81 5.33
CA TYR A 151 -4.79 -2.54 6.60
C TYR A 151 -5.07 -4.03 6.47
N LYS A 152 -6.08 -4.42 5.68
CA LYS A 152 -6.38 -5.84 5.41
C LYS A 152 -5.17 -6.61 4.86
N GLU A 153 -4.32 -5.94 4.07
CA GLU A 153 -3.09 -6.56 3.57
C GLU A 153 -2.09 -6.90 4.69
N ASN A 154 -2.20 -6.28 5.85
CA ASN A 154 -1.34 -6.56 6.99
C ASN A 154 -1.92 -7.59 7.97
N LEU A 155 -3.02 -8.26 7.63
CA LEU A 155 -3.54 -9.39 8.38
C LEU A 155 -2.74 -10.66 8.06
N PHE A 156 -2.24 -11.30 9.09
CA PHE A 156 -1.42 -12.50 9.01
C PHE A 156 -2.17 -13.71 9.59
N ARG A 157 -1.80 -14.91 9.14
CA ARG A 157 -2.29 -16.15 9.75
C ARG A 157 -1.88 -16.22 11.21
N GLU A 158 -2.68 -16.88 12.03
CA GLU A 158 -2.44 -17.02 13.47
C GLU A 158 -1.08 -17.66 13.80
N GLU A 159 -0.67 -18.65 13.00
CA GLU A 159 0.61 -19.34 13.13
C GLU A 159 1.82 -18.49 12.74
N THR A 160 1.59 -17.29 12.17
CA THR A 160 2.66 -16.43 11.68
C THR A 160 3.38 -15.76 12.85
N THR A 161 4.68 -15.96 12.94
CA THR A 161 5.52 -15.35 13.97
C THR A 161 5.85 -13.90 13.69
N THR A 162 6.19 -13.12 14.71
CA THR A 162 6.70 -11.74 14.56
C THR A 162 7.94 -11.70 13.66
N GLN A 163 8.75 -12.76 13.66
CA GLN A 163 9.93 -12.90 12.82
C GLN A 163 9.56 -13.05 11.33
N ASP A 164 8.54 -13.85 11.02
CA ASP A 164 8.06 -14.03 9.64
C ASP A 164 7.51 -12.72 9.06
N TYR A 165 6.77 -11.98 9.88
CA TYR A 165 6.35 -10.62 9.53
C TYR A 165 7.52 -9.71 9.22
N TYR A 166 8.54 -9.69 10.08
CA TYR A 166 9.74 -8.91 9.89
C TYR A 166 10.43 -9.27 8.56
N ILE A 167 10.62 -10.57 8.28
CA ILE A 167 11.24 -11.07 7.06
C ILE A 167 10.48 -10.57 5.82
N LEU A 168 9.15 -10.74 5.80
CA LEU A 168 8.32 -10.31 4.67
C LEU A 168 8.45 -8.80 4.40
N GLN A 169 8.44 -7.99 5.46
CA GLN A 169 8.61 -6.53 5.33
C GLN A 169 10.00 -6.15 4.82
N GLN A 170 11.05 -6.83 5.26
CA GLN A 170 12.41 -6.57 4.77
C GLN A 170 12.53 -6.92 3.28
N ILE A 171 11.97 -8.03 2.84
CA ILE A 171 11.96 -8.41 1.41
C ILE A 171 11.19 -7.37 0.58
N ARG A 172 10.03 -6.91 1.03
CA ARG A 172 9.26 -5.85 0.36
C ARG A 172 10.05 -4.55 0.21
N ARG A 173 10.81 -4.16 1.24
CA ARG A 173 11.72 -3.00 1.17
C ARG A 173 12.78 -3.19 0.10
N ALA A 174 13.43 -4.35 0.10
CA ALA A 174 14.46 -4.67 -0.89
C ALA A 174 13.90 -4.71 -2.32
N CYS A 175 12.70 -5.27 -2.52
CA CYS A 175 11.98 -5.24 -3.81
C CYS A 175 11.77 -3.82 -4.31
N PHE A 176 11.23 -2.95 -3.48
CA PHE A 176 10.95 -1.57 -3.90
C PHE A 176 12.25 -0.77 -4.12
N TRP A 177 13.26 -0.99 -3.31
CA TRP A 177 14.56 -0.37 -3.49
C TRP A 177 15.22 -0.80 -4.82
N SER A 178 15.25 -2.09 -5.13
CA SER A 178 15.82 -2.62 -6.38
C SER A 178 15.07 -2.09 -7.60
N TYR A 179 13.73 -1.96 -7.53
CA TYR A 179 12.93 -1.29 -8.55
C TYR A 179 13.35 0.18 -8.75
N LYS A 180 13.48 0.97 -7.68
CA LYS A 180 13.95 2.37 -7.78
C LYS A 180 15.32 2.45 -8.44
N LYS A 181 16.24 1.57 -8.07
CA LYS A 181 17.59 1.49 -8.70
C LYS A 181 17.51 1.14 -10.17
N THR A 182 16.63 0.21 -10.55
CA THR A 182 16.37 -0.15 -11.96
C THR A 182 15.87 1.07 -12.76
N VAL A 183 14.91 1.82 -12.21
CA VAL A 183 14.38 3.03 -12.87
C VAL A 183 15.48 4.08 -13.06
N VAL A 184 16.25 4.37 -12.02
CA VAL A 184 17.37 5.33 -12.09
C VAL A 184 18.43 4.87 -13.09
N ALA A 185 18.79 3.58 -13.08
CA ALA A 185 19.76 3.04 -14.04
C ALA A 185 19.26 3.13 -15.47
N LYS A 186 17.96 2.85 -15.70
CA LYS A 186 17.31 2.98 -17.02
C LYS A 186 17.30 4.43 -17.52
N TRP A 187 16.99 5.39 -16.64
CA TRP A 187 17.02 6.82 -16.97
C TRP A 187 18.43 7.28 -17.33
N ARG A 188 19.42 6.96 -16.50
CA ARG A 188 20.83 7.29 -16.79
C ARG A 188 21.31 6.69 -18.09
N TYR A 189 21.00 5.42 -18.35
CA TYR A 189 21.35 4.76 -19.63
C TYR A 189 20.71 5.45 -20.84
N ARG A 190 19.49 5.98 -20.72
CA ARG A 190 18.80 6.68 -21.82
C ARG A 190 19.45 8.03 -22.15
N ILE A 191 19.95 8.75 -21.16
CA ILE A 191 20.55 10.08 -21.32
C ILE A 191 22.00 9.98 -21.84
N MET A 192 22.69 8.87 -21.56
CA MET A 192 24.09 8.69 -21.98
C MET A 192 24.22 8.44 -23.48
N LYS A 193 25.29 8.97 -24.07
CA LYS A 193 25.65 8.72 -25.48
C LYS A 193 25.93 7.22 -25.66
N LYS A 194 25.21 6.59 -26.60
CA LYS A 194 25.37 5.16 -26.91
C LYS A 194 26.81 4.87 -27.39
N GLY A 195 27.36 3.73 -26.95
CA GLY A 195 28.70 3.29 -27.35
C GLY A 195 29.84 3.67 -26.39
N THR A 196 29.62 4.60 -25.47
CA THR A 196 30.64 4.96 -24.47
C THR A 196 30.85 3.83 -23.43
N PRO A 197 32.05 3.69 -22.85
CA PRO A 197 32.31 2.70 -21.79
C PRO A 197 31.40 2.89 -20.59
N GLU A 198 31.02 4.13 -20.27
CA GLU A 198 30.08 4.47 -19.19
C GLU A 198 28.67 3.95 -19.47
N ALA A 199 28.20 4.05 -20.73
CA ALA A 199 26.91 3.52 -21.13
C ALA A 199 26.87 1.98 -21.02
N LYS A 200 27.98 1.30 -21.37
CA LYS A 200 28.11 -0.15 -21.19
C LYS A 200 28.01 -0.54 -19.72
N LEU A 201 28.75 0.16 -18.83
CA LEU A 201 28.70 -0.07 -17.39
C LEU A 201 27.29 0.17 -16.82
N GLN A 202 26.61 1.22 -17.28
CA GLN A 202 25.26 1.53 -16.84
C GLN A 202 24.24 0.48 -17.30
N LYS A 203 24.43 -0.09 -18.50
CA LYS A 203 23.63 -1.22 -18.99
C LYS A 203 23.79 -2.46 -18.09
N ILE A 204 25.01 -2.78 -17.69
CA ILE A 204 25.30 -3.88 -16.76
C ILE A 204 24.58 -3.66 -15.42
N LYS A 205 24.67 -2.44 -14.85
CA LYS A 205 23.97 -2.08 -13.61
C LYS A 205 22.44 -2.22 -13.76
N LEU A 206 21.89 -1.81 -14.90
CA LEU A 206 20.47 -1.95 -15.20
C LEU A 206 20.03 -3.42 -15.17
N HIS A 207 20.74 -4.28 -15.89
CA HIS A 207 20.44 -5.72 -15.93
C HIS A 207 20.57 -6.36 -14.55
N TYR A 208 21.59 -5.99 -13.79
CA TYR A 208 21.81 -6.48 -12.43
C TYR A 208 20.63 -6.14 -11.51
N TYR A 209 20.22 -4.84 -11.46
CA TYR A 209 19.12 -4.44 -10.58
C TYR A 209 17.75 -4.97 -11.05
N LEU A 210 17.58 -5.15 -12.35
CA LEU A 210 16.37 -5.78 -12.89
C LEU A 210 16.27 -7.25 -12.50
N ALA A 211 17.35 -8.00 -12.64
CA ALA A 211 17.41 -9.42 -12.25
C ALA A 211 17.16 -9.57 -10.73
N LEU A 212 17.82 -8.75 -9.92
CA LEU A 212 17.62 -8.72 -8.47
C LEU A 212 16.17 -8.38 -8.10
N HIS A 213 15.57 -7.41 -8.77
CA HIS A 213 14.17 -7.06 -8.54
C HIS A 213 13.22 -8.22 -8.82
N LEU A 214 13.39 -8.91 -9.94
CA LEU A 214 12.55 -10.04 -10.32
C LEU A 214 12.70 -11.23 -9.36
N GLU A 215 13.93 -11.51 -8.92
CA GLU A 215 14.21 -12.56 -7.93
C GLU A 215 13.50 -12.26 -6.59
N LEU A 216 13.72 -11.05 -6.05
CA LEU A 216 13.09 -10.61 -4.81
C LEU A 216 11.56 -10.59 -4.88
N TYR A 217 11.00 -10.20 -6.03
CA TYR A 217 9.56 -10.15 -6.25
C TYR A 217 8.92 -11.55 -6.26
N LYS A 218 9.59 -12.52 -6.90
CA LYS A 218 9.16 -13.92 -6.86
C LYS A 218 9.22 -14.47 -5.44
N TYR A 219 10.31 -14.18 -4.72
CA TYR A 219 10.50 -14.63 -3.36
C TYR A 219 9.47 -14.02 -2.39
N GLU A 220 9.17 -12.73 -2.52
CA GLU A 220 8.08 -12.08 -1.77
C GLU A 220 6.74 -12.77 -2.00
N HIS A 221 6.43 -13.10 -3.25
CA HIS A 221 5.18 -13.78 -3.59
C HIS A 221 5.06 -15.16 -2.94
N GLU A 222 6.14 -15.95 -2.92
CA GLU A 222 6.20 -17.26 -2.25
C GLU A 222 5.97 -17.10 -0.73
N LEU A 223 6.66 -16.14 -0.10
CA LEU A 223 6.50 -15.85 1.32
C LEU A 223 5.09 -15.32 1.66
N CYS A 224 4.56 -14.45 0.81
CA CYS A 224 3.23 -13.90 1.00
C CYS A 224 2.16 -15.00 1.01
N LYS A 225 2.22 -15.96 0.10
CA LYS A 225 1.33 -17.13 0.09
C LYS A 225 1.47 -17.98 1.36
N LYS A 226 2.67 -18.07 1.92
CA LYS A 226 2.92 -18.86 3.12
C LYS A 226 2.38 -18.20 4.40
N TYR A 227 2.57 -16.89 4.53
CA TYR A 227 2.36 -16.19 5.81
C TYR A 227 1.03 -15.46 5.91
N LYS A 228 0.39 -15.14 4.79
CA LYS A 228 -0.86 -14.38 4.78
C LYS A 228 -2.09 -15.26 4.54
N HIS A 229 -3.20 -14.81 5.10
CA HIS A 229 -4.50 -15.29 4.65
C HIS A 229 -4.68 -14.87 3.19
N THR A 230 -4.47 -15.80 2.28
CA THR A 230 -4.79 -15.65 0.87
C THR A 230 -6.24 -16.05 0.70
N ASP A 231 -7.09 -15.09 0.36
CA ASP A 231 -8.51 -15.25 0.03
C ASP A 231 -9.42 -15.79 1.15
N ILE A 232 -10.16 -14.88 1.76
CA ILE A 232 -11.31 -15.18 2.60
C ILE A 232 -12.33 -16.04 1.82
N GLU A 233 -12.48 -15.84 0.51
CA GLU A 233 -13.31 -16.68 -0.36
C GLU A 233 -12.85 -18.12 -0.40
N LYS A 234 -11.57 -18.41 -0.56
CA LYS A 234 -11.03 -19.77 -0.50
C LYS A 234 -11.09 -20.40 0.89
N TYR A 235 -11.04 -19.58 1.93
CA TYR A 235 -11.20 -20.08 3.30
C TYR A 235 -12.67 -20.46 3.55
N LEU A 236 -13.62 -19.66 3.09
CA LEU A 236 -15.05 -20.00 3.15
C LEU A 236 -15.38 -21.24 2.31
N ASP A 237 -14.83 -21.35 1.11
CA ASP A 237 -14.98 -22.55 0.24
C ASP A 237 -14.37 -23.82 0.85
N SER A 238 -13.35 -23.68 1.70
CA SER A 238 -12.75 -24.81 2.42
C SER A 238 -13.52 -25.24 3.68
N LEU A 239 -14.46 -24.41 4.15
CA LEU A 239 -15.32 -24.69 5.29
C LEU A 239 -16.71 -25.21 4.89
N MET A 240 -17.08 -25.11 3.61
CA MET A 240 -18.27 -25.71 3.01
C MET A 240 -17.95 -27.05 2.36
#